data_419ed0d8fcacb47f4146c2769c37e943
#
_entry.id   419ed0d8fcacb47f4146c2769c37e943
#
_cell.length_a   1.000
_cell.length_b   1.000
_cell.length_c   1.000
_cell.angle_alpha   90.00
_cell.angle_beta   90.00
_cell.angle_gamma   90.00
#
_symmetry.space_group_name_H-M   'P 1'
#
loop_
_entity.id
_entity.type
_entity.pdbx_description
1 polymer ?
#
loop_
_entity_poly.entity_id
_entity_poly.type
_entity_poly.pdbx_seq_one_letter_code
_entity_poly.pdbx_strand_id
1 'polypeptide(L)'
;MRYLLFILLSQIAFSQVPAGQWVASPYPFSESSEITLTVSGISSGNMSGVSEVYLWTWYTKTDGSTTNPDSNWNGQWSNSNDAMKMVNNNDGSFSYTFRPTELYDDTGIERIGVLAKAKDGTGDKKTQDHYIDVGIFTFDLLEPENSYSIIESGGSQKVIAETDVNVDFTLFKGSNIIVE
;
A
#
# COMPACT_ATOMS: atom_id res chain seq x y z
N MET A 1 -19.21 52.85 -32.26
CA MET A 1 -18.15 52.47 -31.29
C MET A 1 -18.56 51.17 -30.63
N ARG A 2 -17.94 50.04 -30.98
CA ARG A 2 -18.24 48.72 -30.41
C ARG A 2 -17.24 48.48 -29.25
N TYR A 3 -17.71 48.43 -28.02
CA TYR A 3 -16.90 48.04 -26.87
C TYR A 3 -16.77 46.53 -26.83
N LEU A 4 -15.53 46.01 -27.00
CA LEU A 4 -15.18 44.63 -26.83
C LEU A 4 -14.96 44.40 -25.33
N LEU A 5 -15.89 43.69 -24.67
CA LEU A 5 -15.74 43.31 -23.28
C LEU A 5 -14.83 42.06 -23.19
N PHE A 6 -13.60 42.25 -22.76
CA PHE A 6 -12.71 41.15 -22.41
C PHE A 6 -13.11 40.62 -21.03
N ILE A 7 -13.73 39.43 -21.00
CA ILE A 7 -13.94 38.69 -19.75
C ILE A 7 -12.64 37.92 -19.50
N LEU A 8 -11.86 38.39 -18.54
CA LEU A 8 -10.69 37.62 -18.02
C LEU A 8 -11.22 36.53 -17.12
N LEU A 9 -11.38 35.29 -17.64
CA LEU A 9 -11.62 34.12 -16.81
C LEU A 9 -10.30 33.82 -16.07
N SER A 10 -10.22 34.24 -14.80
CA SER A 10 -9.19 33.75 -13.91
C SER A 10 -9.42 32.25 -13.70
N GLN A 11 -8.56 31.43 -14.27
CA GLN A 11 -8.50 30.00 -13.95
C GLN A 11 -8.04 29.87 -12.50
N ILE A 12 -8.95 29.58 -11.60
CA ILE A 12 -8.60 29.19 -10.23
C ILE A 12 -8.04 27.77 -10.38
N ALA A 13 -6.72 27.65 -10.43
CA ALA A 13 -6.05 26.37 -10.34
C ALA A 13 -6.23 25.86 -8.90
N PHE A 14 -7.18 24.98 -8.69
CA PHE A 14 -7.21 24.21 -7.46
C PHE A 14 -5.96 23.32 -7.44
N SER A 15 -5.11 23.56 -6.45
CA SER A 15 -3.98 22.68 -6.19
C SER A 15 -4.53 21.30 -5.81
N GLN A 16 -4.31 20.31 -6.67
CA GLN A 16 -4.85 18.97 -6.50
C GLN A 16 -3.91 18.15 -5.62
N VAL A 17 -4.47 17.50 -4.61
CA VAL A 17 -3.74 16.53 -3.78
C VAL A 17 -3.53 15.26 -4.62
N PRO A 18 -2.27 14.87 -4.95
CA PRO A 18 -2.01 13.68 -5.75
C PRO A 18 -2.41 12.41 -4.99
N ALA A 19 -2.97 11.43 -5.69
CA ALA A 19 -3.31 10.13 -5.08
C ALA A 19 -2.05 9.35 -4.70
N GLY A 20 -1.01 9.40 -5.56
CA GLY A 20 0.13 8.51 -5.49
C GLY A 20 -0.23 7.09 -5.94
N GLN A 21 0.78 6.34 -6.35
CA GLN A 21 0.68 4.91 -6.64
C GLN A 21 1.51 4.19 -5.59
N TRP A 22 0.85 3.42 -4.74
CA TRP A 22 1.47 2.71 -3.64
C TRP A 22 1.66 1.24 -3.96
N VAL A 23 2.81 0.71 -3.59
CA VAL A 23 3.15 -0.71 -3.70
C VAL A 23 3.77 -1.17 -2.39
N ALA A 24 3.29 -2.27 -1.84
CA ALA A 24 3.92 -2.99 -0.74
C ALA A 24 4.69 -4.20 -1.29
N SER A 25 5.87 -4.46 -0.77
CA SER A 25 6.66 -5.63 -1.14
C SER A 25 7.35 -6.20 0.11
N PRO A 26 7.18 -7.51 0.40
CA PRO A 26 6.27 -8.46 -0.26
C PRO A 26 4.79 -8.07 -0.07
N TYR A 27 3.92 -8.58 -0.91
CA TYR A 27 2.48 -8.53 -0.73
C TYR A 27 1.86 -9.84 -1.25
N PRO A 28 0.96 -10.50 -0.53
CA PRO A 28 0.49 -10.18 0.83
C PRO A 28 1.60 -10.33 1.90
N PHE A 29 1.39 -9.76 3.06
CA PHE A 29 2.34 -9.80 4.17
C PHE A 29 1.64 -9.90 5.52
N SER A 30 2.28 -10.51 6.51
CA SER A 30 1.83 -10.48 7.90
C SER A 30 2.30 -9.21 8.62
N GLU A 31 1.66 -8.86 9.73
CA GLU A 31 2.08 -7.72 10.56
C GLU A 31 3.52 -7.83 11.08
N SER A 32 4.06 -9.06 11.17
CA SER A 32 5.44 -9.34 11.59
C SER A 32 6.43 -9.41 10.43
N SER A 33 5.99 -9.27 9.18
CA SER A 33 6.86 -9.25 8.01
C SER A 33 7.58 -7.91 7.88
N GLU A 34 8.83 -7.93 7.43
CA GLU A 34 9.49 -6.72 6.95
C GLU A 34 8.94 -6.39 5.56
N ILE A 35 8.46 -5.18 5.40
CA ILE A 35 7.89 -4.69 4.14
C ILE A 35 8.56 -3.40 3.68
N THR A 36 8.60 -3.21 2.38
CA THR A 36 8.96 -1.93 1.76
C THR A 36 7.73 -1.36 1.09
N LEU A 37 7.32 -0.18 1.53
CA LEU A 37 6.31 0.63 0.84
C LEU A 37 6.99 1.56 -0.14
N THR A 38 6.52 1.56 -1.38
CA THR A 38 7.00 2.47 -2.42
C THR A 38 5.84 3.30 -2.92
N VAL A 39 6.04 4.61 -3.02
CA VAL A 39 5.07 5.54 -3.63
C VAL A 39 5.68 6.25 -4.82
N SER A 40 4.91 6.36 -5.91
CA SER A 40 5.29 7.08 -7.12
C SER A 40 4.16 7.99 -7.61
N GLY A 41 4.43 8.82 -8.63
CA GLY A 41 3.42 9.71 -9.21
C GLY A 41 3.00 10.87 -8.29
N ILE A 42 3.82 11.26 -7.34
CA ILE A 42 3.49 12.28 -6.33
C ILE A 42 4.05 13.68 -6.62
N SER A 43 4.86 13.84 -7.65
CA SER A 43 5.55 15.11 -7.98
C SER A 43 4.65 16.14 -8.67
N SER A 44 3.36 16.18 -8.32
CA SER A 44 2.36 17.08 -8.90
C SER A 44 1.50 17.75 -7.83
N GLY A 45 0.70 18.71 -8.23
CA GLY A 45 -0.22 19.40 -7.32
C GLY A 45 0.50 20.02 -6.12
N ASN A 46 -0.01 19.77 -4.93
CA ASN A 46 0.55 20.31 -3.68
C ASN A 46 1.93 19.73 -3.32
N MET A 47 2.31 18.61 -3.92
CA MET A 47 3.60 17.96 -3.73
C MET A 47 4.65 18.40 -4.75
N SER A 48 4.31 19.28 -5.69
CA SER A 48 5.26 19.79 -6.68
C SER A 48 6.45 20.47 -6.02
N GLY A 49 7.68 20.05 -6.40
CA GLY A 49 8.92 20.59 -5.86
C GLY A 49 9.31 20.06 -4.47
N VAL A 50 8.54 19.16 -3.88
CA VAL A 50 8.90 18.49 -2.62
C VAL A 50 9.98 17.46 -2.93
N SER A 51 11.19 17.64 -2.38
CA SER A 51 12.33 16.76 -2.56
C SER A 51 12.57 15.79 -1.39
N GLU A 52 12.08 16.15 -0.21
CA GLU A 52 12.14 15.32 0.98
C GLU A 52 10.73 14.88 1.37
N VAL A 53 10.49 13.58 1.29
CA VAL A 53 9.19 12.96 1.53
C VAL A 53 9.24 12.13 2.79
N TYR A 54 8.18 12.19 3.56
CA TYR A 54 8.02 11.52 4.84
C TYR A 54 6.77 10.63 4.79
N LEU A 55 6.89 9.42 5.29
CA LEU A 55 5.76 8.54 5.53
C LEU A 55 4.98 9.07 6.75
N TRP A 56 3.69 9.25 6.59
CA TRP A 56 2.74 9.48 7.66
C TRP A 56 1.80 8.29 7.70
N THR A 57 1.68 7.63 8.84
CA THR A 57 1.02 6.34 8.90
C THR A 57 0.20 6.15 10.17
N TRP A 58 -0.80 5.30 10.07
CA TRP A 58 -1.66 4.83 11.17
C TRP A 58 -2.09 3.40 10.86
N TYR A 59 -2.79 2.76 11.78
CA TYR A 59 -3.31 1.42 11.55
C TYR A 59 -4.67 1.21 12.20
N THR A 60 -5.42 0.23 11.72
CA THR A 60 -6.66 -0.27 12.28
C THR A 60 -6.42 -1.69 12.78
N LYS A 61 -6.95 -2.01 13.94
CA LYS A 61 -6.88 -3.34 14.54
C LYS A 61 -8.09 -4.19 14.17
N THR A 62 -7.99 -5.49 14.37
CA THR A 62 -9.06 -6.47 14.15
C THR A 62 -10.31 -6.20 14.99
N ASP A 63 -10.19 -5.50 16.10
CA ASP A 63 -11.32 -5.04 16.92
C ASP A 63 -11.99 -3.76 16.40
N GLY A 64 -11.52 -3.22 15.27
CA GLY A 64 -12.02 -1.99 14.63
C GLY A 64 -11.45 -0.70 15.22
N SER A 65 -10.59 -0.76 16.23
CA SER A 65 -9.93 0.43 16.76
C SER A 65 -8.92 0.98 15.77
N THR A 66 -8.77 2.31 15.71
CA THR A 66 -7.81 3.01 14.86
C THR A 66 -6.89 3.86 15.71
N THR A 67 -5.60 3.79 15.46
CA THR A 67 -4.62 4.60 16.18
C THR A 67 -4.68 6.05 15.73
N ASN A 68 -4.32 6.94 16.66
CA ASN A 68 -4.12 8.36 16.31
C ASN A 68 -2.86 8.50 15.44
N PRO A 69 -2.95 9.09 14.22
CA PRO A 69 -1.79 9.32 13.37
C PRO A 69 -0.76 10.27 13.97
N ASP A 70 -1.14 11.16 14.90
CA ASP A 70 -0.23 12.08 15.60
C ASP A 70 0.55 11.42 16.75
N SER A 71 0.91 10.16 16.60
CA SER A 71 1.68 9.42 17.59
C SER A 71 3.20 9.63 17.45
N ASN A 72 3.95 9.00 18.36
CA ASN A 72 5.41 9.18 18.46
C ASN A 72 6.19 8.88 17.18
N TRP A 73 5.69 8.01 16.28
CA TRP A 73 6.42 7.69 15.03
C TRP A 73 6.30 8.81 14.01
N ASN A 74 5.11 9.40 13.80
CA ASN A 74 4.88 10.43 12.78
C ASN A 74 5.51 11.78 13.13
N GLY A 75 5.59 12.12 14.42
CA GLY A 75 5.94 13.45 14.89
C GLY A 75 4.75 14.41 14.80
N GLN A 76 5.01 15.66 14.45
CA GLN A 76 3.99 16.71 14.30
C GLN A 76 3.65 16.90 12.82
N TRP A 77 2.39 17.29 12.52
CA TRP A 77 1.99 17.58 11.13
C TRP A 77 2.89 18.60 10.44
N SER A 78 3.27 19.64 11.14
CA SER A 78 4.18 20.70 10.65
C SER A 78 5.66 20.35 10.73
N ASN A 79 6.02 19.21 11.35
CA ASN A 79 7.40 18.76 11.50
C ASN A 79 7.44 17.25 11.71
N SER A 80 7.41 16.49 10.61
CA SER A 80 7.51 15.04 10.65
C SER A 80 8.80 14.57 11.33
N ASN A 81 8.70 13.45 12.02
CA ASN A 81 9.87 12.78 12.60
C ASN A 81 10.87 12.38 11.50
N ASP A 82 12.13 12.68 11.68
CA ASP A 82 13.17 12.35 10.69
C ASP A 82 13.35 10.84 10.50
N ALA A 83 12.97 10.02 11.49
CA ALA A 83 12.93 8.57 11.35
C ALA A 83 11.94 8.09 10.28
N MET A 84 10.91 8.90 9.97
CA MET A 84 9.90 8.58 8.94
C MET A 84 10.27 9.11 7.55
N LYS A 85 11.47 9.65 7.38
CA LYS A 85 11.94 10.13 6.08
C LYS A 85 12.08 8.96 5.10
N MET A 86 11.42 9.07 3.96
CA MET A 86 11.49 8.07 2.89
C MET A 86 12.77 8.20 2.08
N VAL A 87 13.26 7.10 1.57
CA VAL A 87 14.41 7.05 0.67
C VAL A 87 13.95 7.50 -0.73
N ASN A 88 14.64 8.47 -1.32
CA ASN A 88 14.43 8.84 -2.71
C ASN A 88 15.16 7.83 -3.62
N ASN A 89 14.42 7.13 -4.46
CA ASN A 89 14.95 6.09 -5.36
C ASN A 89 15.56 6.68 -6.64
N ASN A 90 15.52 8.01 -6.82
CA ASN A 90 16.04 8.73 -7.99
C ASN A 90 15.34 8.39 -9.33
N ASP A 91 14.19 7.77 -9.29
CA ASP A 91 13.32 7.44 -10.42
C ASP A 91 11.94 8.12 -10.33
N GLY A 92 11.79 9.05 -9.40
CA GLY A 92 10.54 9.74 -9.10
C GLY A 92 9.67 9.01 -8.07
N SER A 93 10.17 7.91 -7.50
CA SER A 93 9.53 7.19 -6.39
C SER A 93 10.29 7.37 -5.08
N PHE A 94 9.58 7.08 -3.98
CA PHE A 94 10.12 7.11 -2.62
C PHE A 94 9.72 5.83 -1.90
N SER A 95 10.63 5.29 -1.08
CA SER A 95 10.39 4.04 -0.37
C SER A 95 10.69 4.14 1.13
N TYR A 96 10.00 3.31 1.91
CA TYR A 96 10.22 3.18 3.34
C TYR A 96 10.07 1.71 3.75
N THR A 97 11.09 1.17 4.43
CA THR A 97 11.13 -0.22 4.86
C THR A 97 10.91 -0.30 6.36
N PHE A 98 10.00 -1.16 6.80
CA PHE A 98 9.69 -1.37 8.21
C PHE A 98 8.99 -2.70 8.44
N ARG A 99 8.88 -3.07 9.71
CA ARG A 99 8.05 -4.17 10.20
C ARG A 99 6.90 -3.55 10.99
N PRO A 100 5.63 -3.80 10.63
CA PRO A 100 4.49 -3.14 11.29
C PRO A 100 4.50 -3.28 12.81
N THR A 101 4.70 -4.49 13.35
CA THR A 101 4.74 -4.72 14.79
C THR A 101 5.84 -3.95 15.50
N GLU A 102 6.98 -3.73 14.86
CA GLU A 102 8.10 -2.96 15.43
C GLU A 102 7.86 -1.46 15.33
N LEU A 103 7.33 -0.99 14.19
CA LEU A 103 7.07 0.44 13.98
C LEU A 103 6.00 0.94 14.94
N TYR A 104 4.93 0.17 15.10
CA TYR A 104 3.78 0.57 15.91
C TYR A 104 3.89 0.14 17.38
N ASP A 105 4.83 -0.75 17.72
CA ASP A 105 4.94 -1.40 19.03
C ASP A 105 3.60 -2.04 19.47
N ASP A 106 2.91 -2.70 18.52
CA ASP A 106 1.58 -3.26 18.72
C ASP A 106 1.35 -4.47 17.82
N THR A 107 0.26 -5.20 18.07
CA THR A 107 -0.19 -6.39 17.34
C THR A 107 -1.69 -6.35 17.05
N GLY A 108 -2.16 -7.29 16.21
CA GLY A 108 -3.55 -7.32 15.76
C GLY A 108 -3.82 -6.26 14.68
N ILE A 109 -2.83 -5.93 13.90
CA ILE A 109 -2.90 -4.94 12.83
C ILE A 109 -3.59 -5.59 11.63
N GLU A 110 -4.77 -5.08 11.28
CA GLU A 110 -5.57 -5.55 10.13
C GLU A 110 -5.31 -4.72 8.87
N ARG A 111 -5.09 -3.42 9.06
CA ARG A 111 -4.93 -2.48 7.95
C ARG A 111 -3.99 -1.36 8.32
N ILE A 112 -3.12 -1.00 7.39
CA ILE A 112 -2.22 0.15 7.51
C ILE A 112 -2.76 1.28 6.64
N GLY A 113 -2.96 2.46 7.24
CA GLY A 113 -3.21 3.69 6.51
C GLY A 113 -1.92 4.45 6.31
N VAL A 114 -1.72 5.01 5.12
CA VAL A 114 -0.51 5.74 4.76
C VAL A 114 -0.80 6.96 3.90
N LEU A 115 0.02 7.96 4.03
CA LEU A 115 0.18 9.03 3.06
C LEU A 115 1.65 9.46 3.01
N ALA A 116 2.07 10.02 1.91
CA ALA A 116 3.37 10.66 1.75
C ALA A 116 3.20 12.18 1.88
N LYS A 117 4.09 12.85 2.61
CA LYS A 117 4.01 14.30 2.81
C LYS A 117 5.38 14.96 2.85
N ALA A 118 5.41 16.29 2.66
CA ALA A 118 6.60 17.07 2.99
C ALA A 118 6.85 17.03 4.51
N LYS A 119 8.05 17.39 4.95
CA LYS A 119 8.36 17.52 6.39
C LYS A 119 7.36 18.41 7.11
N ASP A 120 7.05 19.55 6.52
CA ASP A 120 5.95 20.42 6.91
C ASP A 120 4.75 20.16 6.00
N GLY A 121 3.71 19.55 6.53
CA GLY A 121 2.46 19.22 5.83
C GLY A 121 1.48 20.37 5.69
N THR A 122 1.82 21.59 6.14
CA THR A 122 0.95 22.76 5.99
C THR A 122 0.71 23.09 4.51
N GLY A 123 -0.49 23.58 4.18
CA GLY A 123 -0.89 23.83 2.80
C GLY A 123 -1.15 22.54 2.01
N ASP A 124 -1.55 21.47 2.71
CA ASP A 124 -1.86 20.14 2.12
C ASP A 124 -0.73 19.54 1.29
N LYS A 125 0.54 19.80 1.65
CA LYS A 125 1.69 19.18 1.01
C LYS A 125 1.76 17.69 1.35
N LYS A 126 0.80 16.94 0.84
CA LYS A 126 0.62 15.50 1.07
C LYS A 126 0.00 14.82 -0.15
N THR A 127 0.02 13.48 -0.14
CA THR A 127 -0.83 12.66 -1.01
C THR A 127 -2.21 12.44 -0.39
N GLN A 128 -3.12 11.86 -1.14
CA GLN A 128 -4.33 11.28 -0.57
C GLN A 128 -3.97 10.13 0.36
N ASP A 129 -4.90 9.80 1.26
CA ASP A 129 -4.78 8.64 2.13
C ASP A 129 -4.87 7.37 1.29
N HIS A 130 -4.06 6.38 1.63
CA HIS A 130 -4.08 5.07 1.03
C HIS A 130 -4.11 4.00 2.12
N TYR A 131 -4.75 2.87 1.85
CA TYR A 131 -4.91 1.79 2.82
C TYR A 131 -4.38 0.49 2.23
N ILE A 132 -3.68 -0.28 3.06
CA ILE A 132 -3.05 -1.55 2.72
C ILE A 132 -3.50 -2.57 3.75
N ASP A 133 -4.17 -3.63 3.29
CA ASP A 133 -4.60 -4.70 4.16
C ASP A 133 -3.39 -5.54 4.60
N VAL A 134 -3.39 -5.89 5.88
CA VAL A 134 -2.39 -6.77 6.50
C VAL A 134 -3.03 -8.13 6.67
N GLY A 135 -2.44 -9.15 6.08
CA GLY A 135 -2.99 -10.49 6.16
C GLY A 135 -1.96 -11.52 5.75
N ILE A 136 -2.12 -12.72 6.25
CA ILE A 136 -1.40 -13.87 5.75
C ILE A 136 -2.21 -14.39 4.56
N PHE A 137 -1.56 -14.62 3.43
CA PHE A 137 -2.14 -15.38 2.35
C PHE A 137 -2.68 -16.72 2.91
N THR A 138 -3.99 -16.93 2.79
CA THR A 138 -4.60 -18.21 3.13
C THR A 138 -4.85 -19.02 1.87
N PHE A 139 -4.45 -20.26 1.91
CA PHE A 139 -4.68 -21.22 0.85
C PHE A 139 -5.33 -22.45 1.48
N ASP A 140 -6.62 -22.61 1.20
CA ASP A 140 -7.38 -23.77 1.65
C ASP A 140 -7.62 -24.73 0.48
N LEU A 141 -7.01 -25.92 0.55
CA LEU A 141 -7.27 -26.98 -0.41
C LEU A 141 -8.60 -27.66 -0.04
N LEU A 142 -9.64 -27.38 -0.81
CA LEU A 142 -10.98 -27.92 -0.57
C LEU A 142 -11.16 -29.32 -1.20
N GLU A 143 -10.56 -29.56 -2.35
CA GLU A 143 -10.57 -30.87 -3.02
C GLU A 143 -9.18 -31.16 -3.60
N PRO A 144 -8.62 -32.35 -3.36
CA PRO A 144 -9.14 -33.42 -2.48
C PRO A 144 -9.01 -33.03 -1.00
N GLU A 145 -9.95 -33.46 -0.15
CA GLU A 145 -9.96 -33.19 1.31
C GLU A 145 -8.66 -33.66 2.00
N ASN A 146 -7.99 -34.64 1.41
CA ASN A 146 -6.69 -35.11 1.88
C ASN A 146 -5.59 -34.55 0.96
N SER A 147 -4.40 -34.37 1.51
CA SER A 147 -3.21 -33.91 0.78
C SER A 147 -2.77 -34.84 -0.35
N TYR A 148 -3.44 -35.98 -0.56
CA TYR A 148 -3.23 -36.91 -1.66
C TYR A 148 -4.54 -37.55 -2.10
N SER A 149 -4.62 -37.95 -3.36
CA SER A 149 -5.66 -38.82 -3.89
C SER A 149 -5.06 -39.89 -4.78
N ILE A 150 -5.74 -41.06 -4.85
CA ILE A 150 -5.37 -42.14 -5.75
C ILE A 150 -6.29 -42.07 -6.96
N ILE A 151 -5.73 -41.86 -8.14
CA ILE A 151 -6.47 -41.78 -9.39
C ILE A 151 -6.17 -43.04 -10.20
N GLU A 152 -7.21 -43.76 -10.62
CA GLU A 152 -7.05 -44.88 -11.57
C GLU A 152 -6.53 -44.38 -12.92
N SER A 153 -5.85 -45.25 -13.66
CA SER A 153 -5.33 -44.93 -14.99
C SER A 153 -6.45 -44.48 -15.92
N GLY A 154 -6.35 -43.24 -16.43
CA GLY A 154 -7.39 -42.61 -17.27
C GLY A 154 -8.48 -41.86 -16.47
N GLY A 155 -8.42 -41.88 -15.14
CA GLY A 155 -9.28 -41.09 -14.29
C GLY A 155 -8.87 -39.61 -14.25
N SER A 156 -9.75 -38.77 -13.72
CA SER A 156 -9.50 -37.35 -13.50
C SER A 156 -9.69 -37.01 -12.02
N GLN A 157 -8.90 -36.05 -11.54
CA GLN A 157 -9.04 -35.47 -10.21
C GLN A 157 -9.39 -33.99 -10.35
N LYS A 158 -10.47 -33.60 -9.68
CA LYS A 158 -10.79 -32.21 -9.51
C LYS A 158 -9.94 -31.65 -8.37
N VAL A 159 -9.34 -30.49 -8.59
CA VAL A 159 -8.64 -29.71 -7.54
C VAL A 159 -9.41 -28.42 -7.35
N ILE A 160 -9.82 -28.16 -6.13
CA ILE A 160 -10.43 -26.90 -5.72
C ILE A 160 -9.61 -26.31 -4.59
N ALA A 161 -9.21 -25.08 -4.75
CA ALA A 161 -8.58 -24.31 -3.69
C ALA A 161 -9.29 -22.97 -3.56
N GLU A 162 -9.37 -22.47 -2.34
CA GLU A 162 -9.86 -21.14 -2.02
C GLU A 162 -8.71 -20.28 -1.49
N THR A 163 -8.66 -19.04 -1.93
CA THR A 163 -7.66 -18.08 -1.51
C THR A 163 -8.33 -16.74 -1.22
N ASP A 164 -7.79 -15.99 -0.27
CA ASP A 164 -8.28 -14.67 0.12
C ASP A 164 -7.76 -13.53 -0.79
N VAL A 165 -6.85 -13.85 -1.71
CA VAL A 165 -6.30 -12.91 -2.70
C VAL A 165 -6.22 -13.56 -4.08
N ASN A 166 -6.10 -12.75 -5.12
CA ASN A 166 -5.83 -13.26 -6.47
C ASN A 166 -4.42 -13.84 -6.55
N VAL A 167 -4.30 -15.08 -6.99
CA VAL A 167 -3.03 -15.79 -7.13
C VAL A 167 -2.93 -16.45 -8.49
N ASP A 168 -1.70 -16.57 -8.98
CA ASP A 168 -1.38 -17.45 -10.10
C ASP A 168 -1.18 -18.85 -9.56
N PHE A 169 -1.80 -19.83 -10.22
CA PHE A 169 -1.86 -21.20 -9.76
C PHE A 169 -1.17 -22.11 -10.78
N THR A 170 -0.11 -22.78 -10.36
CA THR A 170 0.62 -23.72 -11.22
C THR A 170 0.51 -25.15 -10.68
N LEU A 171 -0.01 -26.08 -11.48
CA LEU A 171 -0.11 -27.47 -11.14
C LEU A 171 1.02 -28.27 -11.79
N PHE A 172 1.73 -29.06 -10.99
CA PHE A 172 2.84 -29.91 -11.43
C PHE A 172 2.49 -31.40 -11.41
N LYS A 173 2.98 -32.15 -12.41
CA LYS A 173 3.07 -33.59 -12.39
C LYS A 173 4.55 -33.99 -12.44
N GLY A 174 5.11 -34.33 -11.28
CA GLY A 174 6.56 -34.46 -11.15
C GLY A 174 7.26 -33.13 -11.40
N SER A 175 8.13 -33.05 -12.40
CA SER A 175 8.80 -31.80 -12.80
C SER A 175 8.10 -31.06 -13.95
N ASN A 176 6.95 -31.54 -14.41
CA ASN A 176 6.24 -30.98 -15.56
C ASN A 176 5.06 -30.14 -15.07
N ILE A 177 4.93 -28.91 -15.58
CA ILE A 177 3.75 -28.06 -15.42
C ILE A 177 2.59 -28.68 -16.21
N ILE A 178 1.40 -28.78 -15.59
CA ILE A 178 0.20 -29.32 -16.24
C ILE A 178 -0.83 -28.22 -16.49
N VAL A 179 -0.90 -27.22 -15.60
CA VAL A 179 -1.77 -26.06 -15.68
C VAL A 179 -1.03 -24.85 -15.12
N GLU A 180 -1.19 -23.71 -15.77
CA GLU A 180 -0.59 -22.44 -15.39
C GLU A 180 -1.70 -21.39 -15.23
#